data_edb0389a1f8f1aac443582a349cdecbc
#
_entry.id   edb0389a1f8f1aac443582a349cdecbc
#
_cell.length_a   1.000
_cell.length_b   1.000
_cell.length_c   1.000
_cell.angle_alpha   90.00
_cell.angle_beta   90.00
_cell.angle_gamma   90.00
#
_symmetry.space_group_name_H-M   'P 1'
#
loop_
_entity.id
_entity.type
_entity.pdbx_description
1 polymer ?
#
loop_
_entity_poly.entity_id
_entity_poly.type
_entity_poly.pdbx_seq_one_letter_code
_entity_poly.pdbx_strand_id
1 'polypeptide(L)'
;MRKNRNRPESDEPLSEGRVEYLEAARQRVRNRRIRRTAVLLVLLTAVVLFATGIAGSSVAALKDLTDTARIALLPGSGWPQQTGVAELEQMAPLTGSFVELGDEGCVVWSRTGKKLNSIQSGYARPALAAGKTRFVLYNRSGNELRVESRTQNLYTKQLENSIFLCAMSDNGTLAVVTEDQTSMAKLLVYSPSMEQQLSWSMTSNDGTPLRMAFSPDSRKLAAAAVTVSGGQVMTNLYLINLASGDPVSLVNQGGVPQWLGWTSASTILAVYDTRAVLYNAGGGERAAYDFAGTELKDVSVDAAGNVALLLASGQVSQAVTLDKNLNVQFSAAVPAANSIVRAGNLFYLLADNAVECFDASGTQQWSQNLDTSPQALLANSKDLLLFSGNTVQKLAAPAE
;
A
#
# COMPACT_ATOMS: atom_id res chain seq x y z
N MET A 1 60.46 -10.37 80.46
CA MET A 1 60.43 -9.09 79.70
C MET A 1 59.79 -9.30 78.35
N ARG A 2 58.52 -8.95 78.20
CA ARG A 2 57.74 -9.02 76.95
C ARG A 2 57.57 -7.60 76.37
N LYS A 3 58.08 -7.36 75.20
CA LYS A 3 57.90 -6.10 74.45
C LYS A 3 56.65 -6.18 73.61
N ASN A 4 55.65 -5.40 74.00
CA ASN A 4 54.47 -5.11 73.21
C ASN A 4 54.85 -4.27 71.98
N ARG A 5 54.48 -4.71 70.74
CA ARG A 5 54.56 -3.90 69.53
C ARG A 5 53.12 -3.49 69.16
N ASN A 6 52.80 -2.27 69.52
CA ASN A 6 51.63 -1.58 68.97
C ASN A 6 51.89 -1.32 67.48
N ARG A 7 50.94 -1.80 66.60
CA ARG A 7 50.81 -1.38 65.23
C ARG A 7 49.77 -0.26 65.23
N PRO A 8 50.02 0.89 64.64
CA PRO A 8 48.95 1.84 64.38
C PRO A 8 48.21 1.38 63.13
N GLU A 9 46.93 1.14 63.25
CA GLU A 9 45.98 1.11 62.14
C GLU A 9 45.81 2.53 61.60
N SER A 10 46.32 2.80 60.41
CA SER A 10 46.05 4.04 59.69
C SER A 10 44.84 3.84 58.82
N ASP A 11 43.67 4.17 59.34
CA ASP A 11 42.49 4.46 58.55
C ASP A 11 42.72 5.80 57.84
N GLU A 12 43.40 5.76 56.69
CA GLU A 12 43.42 6.87 55.78
C GLU A 12 42.09 6.79 54.96
N PRO A 13 41.27 7.84 54.96
CA PRO A 13 40.11 7.88 54.08
C PRO A 13 40.56 7.87 52.62
N LEU A 14 40.06 6.93 51.84
CA LEU A 14 40.30 6.83 50.40
C LEU A 14 40.04 8.20 49.78
N SER A 15 41.03 8.84 49.18
CA SER A 15 40.87 10.13 48.52
C SER A 15 39.74 10.08 47.47
N GLU A 16 38.90 11.11 47.41
CA GLU A 16 37.73 11.19 46.51
C GLU A 16 38.09 10.81 45.07
N GLY A 17 39.23 11.18 44.54
CA GLY A 17 39.68 10.80 43.20
C GLY A 17 39.91 9.31 42.98
N ARG A 18 40.13 8.52 44.06
CA ARG A 18 40.27 7.05 43.97
C ARG A 18 38.94 6.35 43.93
N VAL A 19 37.91 6.94 44.53
CA VAL A 19 36.51 6.47 44.47
C VAL A 19 35.94 6.73 43.09
N GLU A 20 36.13 7.93 42.54
CA GLU A 20 35.69 8.26 41.15
C GLU A 20 36.34 7.37 40.09
N TYR A 21 37.66 7.08 40.23
CA TYR A 21 38.34 6.19 39.30
C TYR A 21 37.80 4.76 39.37
N LEU A 22 37.48 4.24 40.54
CA LEU A 22 36.91 2.91 40.73
C LEU A 22 35.48 2.83 40.19
N GLU A 23 34.69 3.89 40.34
CA GLU A 23 33.34 3.96 39.76
C GLU A 23 33.39 4.04 38.24
N ALA A 24 34.23 4.86 37.66
CA ALA A 24 34.45 4.94 36.23
C ALA A 24 34.95 3.60 35.63
N ALA A 25 35.85 2.90 36.35
CA ALA A 25 36.31 1.57 35.95
C ALA A 25 35.21 0.52 36.03
N ARG A 26 34.35 0.51 37.05
CA ARG A 26 33.19 -0.36 37.19
C ARG A 26 32.14 -0.06 36.09
N GLN A 27 31.90 1.19 35.76
CA GLN A 27 31.01 1.60 34.69
C GLN A 27 31.50 1.12 33.31
N ARG A 28 32.82 1.23 33.03
CA ARG A 28 33.41 0.71 31.78
C ARG A 28 33.30 -0.81 31.67
N VAL A 29 33.52 -1.54 32.76
CA VAL A 29 33.36 -3.01 32.78
C VAL A 29 31.88 -3.41 32.60
N ARG A 30 30.97 -2.69 33.28
CA ARG A 30 29.52 -2.90 33.13
C ARG A 30 29.08 -2.63 31.69
N ASN A 31 29.50 -1.54 31.09
CA ASN A 31 29.16 -1.19 29.71
C ASN A 31 29.77 -2.19 28.70
N ARG A 32 30.94 -2.72 28.94
CA ARG A 32 31.55 -3.79 28.13
C ARG A 32 30.75 -5.10 28.26
N ARG A 33 30.28 -5.47 29.46
CA ARG A 33 29.44 -6.66 29.67
C ARG A 33 28.07 -6.48 28.97
N ILE A 34 27.44 -5.32 29.14
CA ILE A 34 26.15 -5.00 28.46
C ILE A 34 26.32 -5.07 26.94
N ARG A 35 27.38 -4.49 26.38
CA ARG A 35 27.63 -4.58 24.92
C ARG A 35 27.89 -6.02 24.47
N ARG A 36 28.63 -6.82 25.22
CA ARG A 36 28.87 -8.24 24.89
C ARG A 36 27.62 -9.08 25.00
N THR A 37 26.78 -8.88 26.01
CA THR A 37 25.48 -9.58 26.13
C THR A 37 24.52 -9.14 25.06
N ALA A 38 24.47 -7.86 24.70
CA ALA A 38 23.63 -7.36 23.58
C ALA A 38 24.09 -7.97 22.25
N VAL A 39 25.38 -8.04 21.96
CA VAL A 39 25.91 -8.66 20.73
C VAL A 39 25.61 -10.16 20.71
N LEU A 40 25.77 -10.86 21.83
CA LEU A 40 25.44 -12.29 21.92
C LEU A 40 23.95 -12.54 21.73
N LEU A 41 23.10 -11.66 22.27
CA LEU A 41 21.65 -11.76 22.12
C LEU A 41 21.23 -11.53 20.66
N VAL A 42 21.84 -10.56 19.99
CA VAL A 42 21.63 -10.30 18.55
C VAL A 42 22.08 -11.49 17.71
N LEU A 43 23.26 -12.07 17.99
CA LEU A 43 23.76 -13.25 17.30
C LEU A 43 22.86 -14.47 17.53
N LEU A 44 22.40 -14.69 18.75
CA LEU A 44 21.50 -15.78 19.09
C LEU A 44 20.16 -15.63 18.35
N THR A 45 19.60 -14.42 18.34
CA THR A 45 18.37 -14.11 17.60
C THR A 45 18.57 -14.36 16.10
N ALA A 46 19.71 -13.92 15.53
CA ALA A 46 20.04 -14.18 14.14
C ALA A 46 20.13 -15.69 13.80
N VAL A 47 20.79 -16.47 14.69
CA VAL A 47 20.89 -17.93 14.53
C VAL A 47 19.52 -18.61 14.60
N VAL A 48 18.66 -18.21 15.54
CA VAL A 48 17.30 -18.76 15.67
C VAL A 48 16.47 -18.40 14.42
N LEU A 49 16.53 -17.17 13.94
CA LEU A 49 15.84 -16.74 12.72
C LEU A 49 16.34 -17.50 11.48
N PHE A 50 17.63 -17.80 11.41
CA PHE A 50 18.21 -18.56 10.32
C PHE A 50 17.80 -20.05 10.38
N ALA A 51 17.82 -20.66 11.58
CA ALA A 51 17.46 -22.05 11.81
C ALA A 51 15.96 -22.34 11.60
N THR A 52 15.11 -21.33 11.81
CA THR A 52 13.64 -21.47 11.63
C THR A 52 13.17 -21.19 10.20
N GLY A 53 14.08 -20.92 9.25
CA GLY A 53 13.73 -20.60 7.86
C GLY A 53 13.03 -19.23 7.68
N ILE A 54 12.81 -18.48 8.76
CA ILE A 54 12.19 -17.14 8.76
C ILE A 54 13.20 -16.07 8.28
N ALA A 55 14.47 -16.45 8.11
CA ALA A 55 15.56 -15.53 7.80
C ALA A 55 15.31 -14.71 6.51
N GLY A 56 14.73 -15.29 5.46
CA GLY A 56 14.45 -14.59 4.22
C GLY A 56 13.47 -13.43 4.38
N SER A 57 12.34 -13.66 5.06
CA SER A 57 11.33 -12.64 5.34
C SER A 57 11.83 -11.59 6.35
N SER A 58 12.65 -12.01 7.32
CA SER A 58 13.22 -11.11 8.34
C SER A 58 14.28 -10.19 7.78
N VAL A 59 15.15 -10.66 6.87
CA VAL A 59 16.15 -9.81 6.19
C VAL A 59 15.47 -8.79 5.28
N ALA A 60 14.42 -9.20 4.58
CA ALA A 60 13.64 -8.31 3.74
C ALA A 60 12.93 -7.22 4.58
N ALA A 61 12.31 -7.60 5.70
CA ALA A 61 11.68 -6.65 6.63
C ALA A 61 12.69 -5.69 7.27
N LEU A 62 13.90 -6.17 7.60
CA LEU A 62 14.97 -5.31 8.13
C LEU A 62 15.45 -4.29 7.09
N LYS A 63 15.58 -4.69 5.82
CA LYS A 63 15.89 -3.76 4.72
C LYS A 63 14.81 -2.70 4.56
N ASP A 64 13.55 -3.07 4.56
CA ASP A 64 12.43 -2.14 4.46
C ASP A 64 12.39 -1.15 5.63
N LEU A 65 12.75 -1.61 6.84
CA LEU A 65 12.87 -0.76 8.02
C LEU A 65 14.01 0.24 7.89
N THR A 66 15.19 -0.21 7.44
CA THR A 66 16.36 0.66 7.22
C THR A 66 16.11 1.69 6.14
N ASP A 67 15.44 1.32 5.04
CA ASP A 67 15.01 2.24 3.99
C ASP A 67 14.02 3.27 4.53
N THR A 68 13.06 2.84 5.36
CA THR A 68 12.09 3.75 5.99
C THR A 68 12.78 4.78 6.88
N ALA A 69 13.72 4.34 7.71
CA ALA A 69 14.50 5.23 8.57
C ALA A 69 15.35 6.21 7.74
N ARG A 70 16.01 5.72 6.68
CA ARG A 70 16.84 6.54 5.78
C ARG A 70 16.00 7.60 5.04
N ILE A 71 14.83 7.25 4.55
CA ILE A 71 13.91 8.17 3.87
C ILE A 71 13.44 9.26 4.84
N ALA A 72 13.10 8.88 6.08
CA ALA A 72 12.66 9.82 7.11
C ALA A 72 13.78 10.77 7.59
N LEU A 73 15.02 10.29 7.68
CA LEU A 73 16.18 11.06 8.16
C LEU A 73 16.81 11.95 7.08
N LEU A 74 16.59 11.67 5.81
CA LEU A 74 17.16 12.40 4.68
C LEU A 74 16.06 13.05 3.85
N PRO A 75 15.43 14.15 4.32
CA PRO A 75 14.37 14.83 3.61
C PRO A 75 14.85 15.38 2.26
N GLY A 76 13.90 15.62 1.36
CA GLY A 76 14.12 16.27 0.08
C GLY A 76 14.11 17.79 0.19
N SER A 77 14.23 18.45 -0.98
CA SER A 77 14.22 19.92 -1.11
C SER A 77 12.82 20.56 -0.99
N GLY A 78 11.78 19.73 -0.82
CA GLY A 78 10.39 20.18 -0.82
C GLY A 78 9.75 20.19 -2.20
N TRP A 79 8.57 20.74 -2.29
CA TRP A 79 7.75 20.87 -3.49
C TRP A 79 7.65 22.34 -3.90
N PRO A 80 7.48 22.70 -5.21
CA PRO A 80 7.23 21.81 -6.35
C PRO A 80 8.48 21.12 -6.89
N GLN A 81 8.31 20.00 -7.61
CA GLN A 81 9.35 19.27 -8.32
C GLN A 81 8.85 18.84 -9.70
N GLN A 82 9.75 18.84 -10.68
CA GLN A 82 9.51 18.20 -11.96
C GLN A 82 9.86 16.72 -11.85
N THR A 83 8.88 15.86 -12.11
CA THR A 83 9.05 14.41 -11.91
C THR A 83 9.65 13.72 -13.13
N GLY A 84 9.48 14.30 -14.31
CA GLY A 84 9.87 13.70 -15.58
C GLY A 84 8.85 12.71 -16.14
N VAL A 85 7.70 12.55 -15.47
CA VAL A 85 6.55 11.77 -15.95
C VAL A 85 5.59 12.77 -16.60
N ALA A 86 5.53 12.77 -17.93
CA ALA A 86 4.70 13.74 -18.68
C ALA A 86 3.22 13.37 -18.64
N GLU A 87 2.92 12.10 -18.82
CA GLU A 87 1.58 11.52 -18.74
C GLU A 87 1.54 10.51 -17.61
N LEU A 88 0.77 10.81 -16.57
CA LEU A 88 0.61 9.95 -15.41
C LEU A 88 -0.42 8.86 -15.73
N GLU A 89 0.03 7.61 -15.90
CA GLU A 89 -0.86 6.47 -16.10
C GLU A 89 -1.38 5.88 -14.79
N GLN A 90 -0.50 5.74 -13.81
CA GLN A 90 -0.84 5.21 -12.48
C GLN A 90 -0.01 5.90 -11.39
N MET A 91 -0.59 6.01 -10.22
CA MET A 91 0.09 6.48 -9.01
C MET A 91 -0.30 5.57 -7.85
N ALA A 92 0.68 5.22 -7.02
CA ALA A 92 0.41 4.47 -5.80
C ALA A 92 1.17 5.03 -4.59
N PRO A 93 0.49 5.18 -3.44
CA PRO A 93 1.13 5.57 -2.21
C PRO A 93 1.97 4.43 -1.63
N LEU A 94 3.11 4.80 -1.04
CA LEU A 94 3.99 3.93 -0.28
C LEU A 94 4.27 4.57 1.08
N THR A 95 4.79 3.82 2.04
CA THR A 95 5.15 4.36 3.35
C THR A 95 6.24 5.43 3.22
N GLY A 96 5.91 6.69 3.51
CA GLY A 96 6.82 7.84 3.42
C GLY A 96 7.21 8.26 2.00
N SER A 97 6.55 7.71 0.98
CA SER A 97 6.85 7.91 -0.44
C SER A 97 5.63 7.63 -1.31
N PHE A 98 5.78 7.76 -2.61
CA PHE A 98 4.83 7.33 -3.63
C PHE A 98 5.59 6.95 -4.90
N VAL A 99 4.95 6.22 -5.77
CA VAL A 99 5.45 5.86 -7.10
C VAL A 99 4.51 6.41 -8.17
N GLU A 100 5.08 7.04 -9.18
CA GLU A 100 4.41 7.49 -10.41
C GLU A 100 4.82 6.57 -11.54
N LEU A 101 3.88 6.13 -12.33
CA LEU A 101 4.08 5.37 -13.55
C LEU A 101 3.61 6.22 -14.74
N GLY A 102 4.47 6.34 -15.73
CA GLY A 102 4.16 6.84 -17.06
C GLY A 102 4.58 5.82 -18.12
N ASP A 103 4.48 6.20 -19.36
CA ASP A 103 4.77 5.37 -20.54
C ASP A 103 6.23 4.88 -20.59
N GLU A 104 7.20 5.71 -20.22
CA GLU A 104 8.64 5.36 -20.24
C GLU A 104 9.11 4.52 -19.06
N GLY A 105 8.35 4.52 -17.96
CA GLY A 105 8.69 3.83 -16.72
C GLY A 105 8.15 4.49 -15.48
N CYS A 106 8.77 4.25 -14.33
CA CYS A 106 8.27 4.81 -13.08
C CYS A 106 9.36 5.54 -12.28
N VAL A 107 8.89 6.48 -11.47
CA VAL A 107 9.73 7.28 -10.57
C VAL A 107 9.17 7.18 -9.16
N VAL A 108 10.06 6.95 -8.20
CA VAL A 108 9.70 6.91 -6.77
C VAL A 108 10.19 8.17 -6.08
N TRP A 109 9.28 8.85 -5.40
CA TRP A 109 9.54 10.07 -4.67
C TRP A 109 9.24 9.91 -3.18
N SER A 110 10.05 10.54 -2.34
CA SER A 110 9.66 10.74 -0.94
C SER A 110 8.56 11.81 -0.85
N ARG A 111 7.78 11.81 0.21
CA ARG A 111 6.77 12.86 0.47
C ARG A 111 7.38 14.25 0.66
N THR A 112 8.69 14.34 0.87
CA THR A 112 9.44 15.59 1.03
C THR A 112 10.12 16.08 -0.25
N GLY A 113 9.78 15.50 -1.42
CA GLY A 113 10.32 15.93 -2.72
C GLY A 113 11.73 15.44 -3.03
N LYS A 114 12.14 14.28 -2.47
CA LYS A 114 13.39 13.62 -2.84
C LYS A 114 13.12 12.47 -3.80
N LYS A 115 13.78 12.48 -4.95
CA LYS A 115 13.79 11.35 -5.88
C LYS A 115 14.54 10.18 -5.25
N LEU A 116 13.86 9.05 -5.07
CA LEU A 116 14.42 7.85 -4.42
C LEU A 116 14.89 6.82 -5.44
N ASN A 117 14.14 6.65 -6.53
CA ASN A 117 14.44 5.70 -7.59
C ASN A 117 13.84 6.18 -8.91
N SER A 118 14.41 5.71 -10.03
CA SER A 118 13.91 5.95 -11.38
C SER A 118 14.16 4.69 -12.19
N ILE A 119 13.10 4.15 -12.78
CA ILE A 119 13.08 2.84 -13.42
C ILE A 119 12.56 3.02 -14.84
N GLN A 120 13.40 2.76 -15.81
CA GLN A 120 13.00 2.63 -17.21
C GLN A 120 12.69 1.16 -17.45
N SER A 121 11.49 0.84 -17.88
CA SER A 121 11.05 -0.54 -18.06
C SER A 121 11.15 -1.02 -19.49
N GLY A 122 10.91 -0.15 -20.46
CA GLY A 122 10.75 -0.50 -21.86
C GLY A 122 9.53 -1.39 -22.12
N TYR A 123 8.58 -1.43 -21.19
CA TYR A 123 7.34 -2.23 -21.32
C TYR A 123 6.35 -1.53 -22.24
N ALA A 124 5.72 -2.30 -23.15
CA ALA A 124 4.74 -1.76 -24.06
C ALA A 124 3.42 -1.37 -23.38
N ARG A 125 3.08 -2.03 -22.27
CA ARG A 125 1.89 -1.77 -21.46
C ARG A 125 2.26 -1.87 -19.98
N PRO A 126 3.00 -0.89 -19.45
CA PRO A 126 3.42 -0.92 -18.07
C PRO A 126 2.21 -0.84 -17.14
N ALA A 127 2.30 -1.51 -16.01
CA ALA A 127 1.32 -1.40 -14.94
C ALA A 127 1.99 -1.65 -13.60
N LEU A 128 1.44 -1.10 -12.53
CA LEU A 128 1.96 -1.31 -11.19
C LEU A 128 0.89 -1.77 -10.21
N ALA A 129 1.32 -2.52 -9.19
CA ALA A 129 0.54 -2.78 -7.99
C ALA A 129 1.44 -2.63 -6.76
N ALA A 130 0.96 -1.93 -5.75
CA ALA A 130 1.77 -1.55 -4.61
C ALA A 130 1.23 -2.13 -3.29
N GLY A 131 2.17 -2.53 -2.42
CA GLY A 131 1.97 -2.69 -0.99
C GLY A 131 2.52 -1.48 -0.23
N LYS A 132 2.84 -1.63 1.05
CA LYS A 132 3.33 -0.50 1.87
C LYS A 132 4.75 -0.03 1.52
N THR A 133 5.68 -0.95 1.24
CA THR A 133 7.12 -0.64 1.09
C THR A 133 7.69 -1.12 -0.23
N ARG A 134 6.93 -1.91 -0.97
CA ARG A 134 7.30 -2.54 -2.23
C ARG A 134 6.17 -2.38 -3.24
N PHE A 135 6.54 -2.46 -4.51
CA PHE A 135 5.58 -2.54 -5.61
C PHE A 135 6.09 -3.48 -6.69
N VAL A 136 5.19 -3.98 -7.49
CA VAL A 136 5.50 -4.73 -8.69
C VAL A 136 5.21 -3.83 -9.89
N LEU A 137 6.20 -3.72 -10.79
CA LEU A 137 6.07 -3.16 -12.12
C LEU A 137 6.03 -4.33 -13.10
N TYR A 138 5.02 -4.42 -13.93
CA TYR A 138 4.83 -5.54 -14.85
C TYR A 138 4.33 -5.07 -16.21
N ASN A 139 4.61 -5.88 -17.23
CA ASN A 139 4.14 -5.65 -18.60
C ASN A 139 2.82 -6.39 -18.80
N ARG A 140 1.69 -5.66 -18.95
CA ARG A 140 0.39 -6.27 -19.29
C ARG A 140 0.47 -6.92 -20.67
N SER A 141 -0.05 -8.15 -20.79
CA SER A 141 0.08 -8.97 -22.01
C SER A 141 1.51 -9.32 -22.41
N GLY A 142 2.51 -9.01 -21.56
CA GLY A 142 3.85 -9.54 -21.58
C GLY A 142 4.04 -10.51 -20.43
N ASN A 143 5.23 -11.05 -20.27
CA ASN A 143 5.53 -12.08 -19.27
C ASN A 143 6.61 -11.67 -18.28
N GLU A 144 7.05 -10.42 -18.29
CA GLU A 144 8.07 -9.91 -17.38
C GLU A 144 7.46 -9.06 -16.28
N LEU A 145 7.96 -9.24 -15.06
CA LEU A 145 7.68 -8.41 -13.91
C LEU A 145 8.94 -8.10 -13.12
N ARG A 146 8.91 -6.96 -12.41
CA ARG A 146 9.96 -6.51 -11.51
C ARG A 146 9.33 -6.15 -10.17
N VAL A 147 9.89 -6.70 -9.11
CA VAL A 147 9.54 -6.31 -7.73
C VAL A 147 10.57 -5.31 -7.24
N GLU A 148 10.10 -4.14 -6.91
CA GLU A 148 10.91 -3.00 -6.50
C GLU A 148 10.64 -2.64 -5.04
N SER A 149 11.67 -2.24 -4.31
CA SER A 149 11.50 -1.44 -3.11
C SER A 149 11.45 0.05 -3.49
N ARG A 150 11.34 0.91 -2.51
CA ARG A 150 11.36 2.37 -2.73
C ARG A 150 12.69 2.87 -3.31
N THR A 151 13.78 2.11 -3.19
CA THR A 151 15.14 2.58 -3.51
C THR A 151 15.92 1.66 -4.45
N GLN A 152 15.45 0.43 -4.67
CA GLN A 152 16.21 -0.55 -5.46
C GLN A 152 15.32 -1.67 -6.01
N ASN A 153 15.80 -2.31 -7.08
CA ASN A 153 15.23 -3.57 -7.57
C ASN A 153 15.50 -4.69 -6.56
N LEU A 154 14.48 -5.49 -6.28
CA LEU A 154 14.58 -6.68 -5.43
C LEU A 154 14.65 -7.95 -6.26
N TYR A 155 13.78 -8.07 -7.26
CA TYR A 155 13.67 -9.24 -8.12
C TYR A 155 13.20 -8.83 -9.52
N THR A 156 13.72 -9.49 -10.54
CA THR A 156 13.18 -9.50 -11.90
C THR A 156 12.84 -10.94 -12.24
N LYS A 157 11.64 -11.17 -12.75
CA LYS A 157 11.18 -12.51 -13.09
C LYS A 157 10.47 -12.50 -14.44
N GLN A 158 10.80 -13.48 -15.25
CA GLN A 158 10.09 -13.80 -16.47
C GLN A 158 9.21 -15.01 -16.19
N LEU A 159 7.92 -14.90 -16.50
CA LEU A 159 6.93 -15.96 -16.37
C LEU A 159 6.82 -16.72 -17.71
N GLU A 160 6.18 -17.88 -17.67
CA GLU A 160 5.93 -18.67 -18.88
C GLU A 160 4.86 -18.04 -19.77
N ASN A 161 3.82 -17.45 -19.14
CA ASN A 161 2.63 -16.92 -19.81
C ASN A 161 2.47 -15.41 -19.58
N SER A 162 1.66 -14.79 -20.43
CA SER A 162 1.34 -13.36 -20.37
C SER A 162 0.64 -12.98 -19.08
N ILE A 163 1.01 -11.84 -18.52
CA ILE A 163 0.46 -11.31 -17.26
C ILE A 163 -0.78 -10.48 -17.57
N PHE A 164 -1.89 -10.77 -16.89
CA PHE A 164 -3.11 -9.96 -16.95
C PHE A 164 -3.15 -8.91 -15.84
N LEU A 165 -2.88 -9.34 -14.59
CA LEU A 165 -3.05 -8.53 -13.41
C LEU A 165 -2.09 -8.96 -12.30
N CYS A 166 -1.59 -7.99 -11.53
CA CYS A 166 -0.86 -8.24 -10.30
C CYS A 166 -1.53 -7.54 -9.10
N ALA A 167 -1.32 -8.08 -7.92
CA ALA A 167 -1.60 -7.43 -6.65
C ALA A 167 -0.45 -7.67 -5.67
N MET A 168 -0.10 -6.65 -4.88
CA MET A 168 0.98 -6.71 -3.90
C MET A 168 0.41 -6.50 -2.50
N SER A 169 0.80 -7.34 -1.57
CA SER A 169 0.42 -7.18 -0.16
C SER A 169 1.38 -6.26 0.60
N ASP A 170 0.97 -5.86 1.79
CA ASP A 170 1.77 -5.00 2.67
C ASP A 170 3.10 -5.63 3.11
N ASN A 171 3.19 -6.95 3.19
CA ASN A 171 4.40 -7.68 3.53
C ASN A 171 5.28 -8.06 2.31
N GLY A 172 4.82 -7.76 1.08
CA GLY A 172 5.52 -8.07 -0.16
C GLY A 172 5.17 -9.43 -0.79
N THR A 173 4.11 -10.11 -0.32
CA THR A 173 3.53 -11.25 -1.04
C THR A 173 2.90 -10.75 -2.34
N LEU A 174 3.16 -11.44 -3.45
CA LEU A 174 2.74 -11.04 -4.80
C LEU A 174 1.74 -12.05 -5.36
N ALA A 175 0.57 -11.60 -5.77
CA ALA A 175 -0.37 -12.37 -6.58
C ALA A 175 -0.27 -11.93 -8.04
N VAL A 176 -0.23 -12.90 -8.96
CA VAL A 176 -0.15 -12.67 -10.40
C VAL A 176 -1.19 -13.53 -11.10
N VAL A 177 -1.99 -12.92 -11.94
CA VAL A 177 -2.89 -13.63 -12.86
C VAL A 177 -2.25 -13.65 -14.23
N THR A 178 -2.11 -14.84 -14.79
CA THR A 178 -1.54 -15.05 -16.13
C THR A 178 -2.56 -15.70 -17.06
N GLU A 179 -2.30 -15.59 -18.33
CA GLU A 179 -2.87 -16.50 -19.33
C GLU A 179 -2.55 -17.96 -18.95
N ASP A 180 -3.40 -18.89 -19.38
CA ASP A 180 -3.14 -20.32 -19.27
C ASP A 180 -3.62 -21.03 -20.54
N GLN A 181 -2.88 -22.05 -20.99
CA GLN A 181 -3.20 -22.73 -22.24
C GLN A 181 -4.42 -23.64 -22.15
N THR A 182 -4.75 -24.10 -20.96
CA THR A 182 -5.78 -25.12 -20.70
C THR A 182 -6.96 -24.59 -19.87
N SER A 183 -6.85 -23.40 -19.31
CA SER A 183 -7.87 -22.77 -18.49
C SER A 183 -8.04 -21.29 -18.84
N MET A 184 -9.03 -20.62 -18.29
CA MET A 184 -9.32 -19.20 -18.57
C MET A 184 -8.22 -18.28 -18.07
N ALA A 185 -7.65 -18.62 -16.91
CA ALA A 185 -6.56 -17.88 -16.30
C ALA A 185 -5.85 -18.77 -15.27
N LYS A 186 -4.66 -18.36 -14.86
CA LYS A 186 -3.92 -19.00 -13.77
C LYS A 186 -3.53 -17.97 -12.75
N LEU A 187 -3.93 -18.18 -11.51
CA LEU A 187 -3.53 -17.38 -10.37
C LEU A 187 -2.31 -18.01 -9.70
N LEU A 188 -1.25 -17.25 -9.62
CA LEU A 188 -0.01 -17.62 -8.95
C LEU A 188 0.19 -16.69 -7.74
N VAL A 189 0.63 -17.22 -6.61
CA VAL A 189 1.02 -16.40 -5.46
C VAL A 189 2.46 -16.73 -5.08
N TYR A 190 3.25 -15.67 -4.93
CA TYR A 190 4.65 -15.74 -4.56
C TYR A 190 4.88 -15.13 -3.18
N SER A 191 5.76 -15.76 -2.40
CA SER A 191 6.25 -15.21 -1.13
C SER A 191 7.03 -13.90 -1.35
N PRO A 192 7.34 -13.15 -0.29
CA PRO A 192 8.23 -11.98 -0.38
C PRO A 192 9.64 -12.29 -0.90
N SER A 193 10.06 -13.56 -0.90
CA SER A 193 11.31 -14.06 -1.50
C SER A 193 11.14 -14.61 -2.92
N MET A 194 9.96 -14.43 -3.52
CA MET A 194 9.61 -14.90 -4.88
C MET A 194 9.56 -16.42 -5.04
N GLU A 195 9.31 -17.15 -3.95
CA GLU A 195 8.99 -18.58 -3.97
C GLU A 195 7.50 -18.75 -4.21
N GLN A 196 7.12 -19.64 -5.13
CA GLN A 196 5.71 -19.90 -5.44
C GLN A 196 5.05 -20.66 -4.29
N GLN A 197 4.00 -20.07 -3.73
CA GLN A 197 3.23 -20.62 -2.63
C GLN A 197 1.91 -21.26 -3.07
N LEU A 198 1.32 -20.71 -4.15
CA LEU A 198 0.04 -21.16 -4.66
C LEU A 198 0.00 -21.09 -6.19
N SER A 199 -0.70 -22.06 -6.78
CA SER A 199 -1.05 -22.09 -8.19
C SER A 199 -2.49 -22.61 -8.31
N TRP A 200 -3.36 -21.81 -8.91
CA TRP A 200 -4.76 -22.17 -9.16
C TRP A 200 -5.12 -21.89 -10.62
N SER A 201 -5.43 -22.96 -11.37
CA SER A 201 -5.96 -22.87 -12.74
C SER A 201 -7.46 -22.64 -12.68
N MET A 202 -7.92 -21.51 -13.22
CA MET A 202 -9.30 -21.03 -13.17
C MET A 202 -10.05 -21.45 -14.42
N THR A 203 -11.13 -22.16 -14.24
CA THR A 203 -12.01 -22.63 -15.33
C THR A 203 -12.90 -21.51 -15.86
N SER A 204 -13.66 -21.78 -16.92
CA SER A 204 -14.67 -20.84 -17.43
C SER A 204 -15.75 -20.49 -16.41
N ASN A 205 -16.06 -21.42 -15.49
CA ASN A 205 -17.02 -21.17 -14.42
C ASN A 205 -16.44 -20.26 -13.34
N ASP A 206 -15.13 -20.34 -13.10
CA ASP A 206 -14.46 -19.47 -12.13
C ASP A 206 -14.35 -18.04 -12.67
N GLY A 207 -14.12 -17.89 -13.98
CA GLY A 207 -13.92 -16.62 -14.64
C GLY A 207 -12.48 -16.12 -14.63
N THR A 208 -12.30 -14.89 -15.09
CA THR A 208 -10.99 -14.21 -15.12
C THR A 208 -10.95 -13.11 -14.07
N PRO A 209 -9.99 -13.10 -13.13
CA PRO A 209 -9.85 -12.05 -12.14
C PRO A 209 -9.58 -10.69 -12.79
N LEU A 210 -10.39 -9.69 -12.42
CA LEU A 210 -10.19 -8.29 -12.82
C LEU A 210 -9.72 -7.42 -11.66
N ARG A 211 -10.00 -7.82 -10.42
CA ARG A 211 -9.54 -7.12 -9.22
C ARG A 211 -9.08 -8.13 -8.18
N MET A 212 -8.01 -7.80 -7.50
CA MET A 212 -7.48 -8.58 -6.38
C MET A 212 -7.04 -7.65 -5.25
N ALA A 213 -7.22 -8.08 -4.01
CA ALA A 213 -6.78 -7.35 -2.84
C ALA A 213 -6.37 -8.30 -1.71
N PHE A 214 -5.19 -8.07 -1.16
CA PHE A 214 -4.74 -8.77 0.04
C PHE A 214 -5.39 -8.18 1.30
N SER A 215 -5.66 -9.02 2.28
CA SER A 215 -6.06 -8.59 3.61
C SER A 215 -4.94 -7.79 4.30
N PRO A 216 -5.26 -6.90 5.26
CA PRO A 216 -4.24 -6.08 5.95
C PRO A 216 -3.16 -6.90 6.66
N ASP A 217 -3.47 -8.13 7.09
CA ASP A 217 -2.52 -9.07 7.69
C ASP A 217 -1.75 -9.90 6.64
N SER A 218 -2.02 -9.69 5.36
CA SER A 218 -1.40 -10.40 4.21
C SER A 218 -1.58 -11.93 4.23
N ARG A 219 -2.59 -12.43 4.94
CA ARG A 219 -2.87 -13.87 5.05
C ARG A 219 -3.94 -14.37 4.10
N LYS A 220 -4.75 -13.46 3.58
CA LYS A 220 -5.86 -13.78 2.69
C LYS A 220 -5.78 -12.91 1.43
N LEU A 221 -6.24 -13.47 0.33
CA LEU A 221 -6.40 -12.78 -0.94
C LEU A 221 -7.88 -12.84 -1.33
N ALA A 222 -8.48 -11.69 -1.59
CA ALA A 222 -9.77 -11.60 -2.26
C ALA A 222 -9.53 -11.43 -3.76
N ALA A 223 -10.28 -12.16 -4.59
CA ALA A 223 -10.22 -12.07 -6.04
C ALA A 223 -11.64 -11.98 -6.61
N ALA A 224 -11.92 -10.93 -7.37
CA ALA A 224 -13.16 -10.75 -8.09
C ALA A 224 -12.94 -11.12 -9.57
N ALA A 225 -13.52 -12.25 -9.96
CA ALA A 225 -13.36 -12.84 -11.29
C ALA A 225 -14.66 -12.70 -12.08
N VAL A 226 -14.56 -12.21 -13.32
CA VAL A 226 -15.71 -12.02 -14.20
C VAL A 226 -15.92 -13.26 -15.05
N THR A 227 -17.18 -13.70 -15.11
CA THR A 227 -17.66 -14.78 -15.97
C THR A 227 -18.97 -14.39 -16.65
N VAL A 228 -19.46 -15.22 -17.55
CA VAL A 228 -20.78 -15.07 -18.15
C VAL A 228 -21.64 -16.28 -17.77
N SER A 229 -22.79 -16.01 -17.18
CA SER A 229 -23.76 -17.04 -16.80
C SER A 229 -25.16 -16.61 -17.23
N GLY A 230 -25.89 -17.48 -17.95
CA GLY A 230 -27.22 -17.17 -18.45
C GLY A 230 -27.28 -15.95 -19.38
N GLY A 231 -26.18 -15.62 -20.07
CA GLY A 231 -26.13 -14.44 -20.96
C GLY A 231 -25.88 -13.11 -20.21
N GLN A 232 -25.66 -13.17 -18.90
CA GLN A 232 -25.35 -12.00 -18.07
C GLN A 232 -23.91 -12.01 -17.58
N VAL A 233 -23.32 -10.83 -17.43
CA VAL A 233 -22.01 -10.66 -16.82
C VAL A 233 -22.17 -10.80 -15.31
N MET A 234 -21.42 -11.73 -14.74
CA MET A 234 -21.41 -12.04 -13.32
C MET A 234 -19.99 -11.93 -12.77
N THR A 235 -19.88 -11.55 -11.53
CA THR A 235 -18.62 -11.56 -10.80
C THR A 235 -18.67 -12.61 -9.70
N ASN A 236 -17.74 -13.55 -9.74
CA ASN A 236 -17.43 -14.46 -8.64
C ASN A 236 -16.43 -13.81 -7.72
N LEU A 237 -16.78 -13.62 -6.46
CA LEU A 237 -15.86 -13.18 -5.43
C LEU A 237 -15.31 -14.38 -4.69
N TYR A 238 -14.01 -14.59 -4.78
CA TYR A 238 -13.27 -15.65 -4.09
C TYR A 238 -12.48 -15.12 -2.93
N LEU A 239 -12.40 -15.92 -1.87
CA LEU A 239 -11.47 -15.74 -0.77
C LEU A 239 -10.48 -16.90 -0.75
N ILE A 240 -9.21 -16.59 -0.80
CA ILE A 240 -8.12 -17.57 -0.73
C ILE A 240 -7.37 -17.34 0.57
N ASN A 241 -7.36 -18.36 1.43
CA ASN A 241 -6.49 -18.38 2.59
C ASN A 241 -5.11 -18.88 2.15
N LEU A 242 -4.07 -18.07 2.25
CA LEU A 242 -2.74 -18.40 1.74
C LEU A 242 -2.06 -19.55 2.51
N ALA A 243 -2.52 -19.87 3.71
CA ALA A 243 -1.98 -20.99 4.47
C ALA A 243 -2.55 -22.35 4.03
N SER A 244 -3.83 -22.42 3.63
CA SER A 244 -4.45 -23.65 3.11
C SER A 244 -4.36 -23.76 1.59
N GLY A 245 -4.29 -22.62 0.88
CA GLY A 245 -4.23 -22.58 -0.57
C GLY A 245 -5.56 -22.78 -1.29
N ASP A 246 -6.64 -23.12 -0.57
CA ASP A 246 -7.94 -23.43 -1.17
C ASP A 246 -8.76 -22.15 -1.41
N PRO A 247 -9.20 -21.90 -2.67
CA PRO A 247 -10.14 -20.83 -2.95
C PRO A 247 -11.54 -21.20 -2.50
N VAL A 248 -12.20 -20.28 -1.80
CA VAL A 248 -13.60 -20.40 -1.40
C VAL A 248 -14.39 -19.37 -2.17
N SER A 249 -15.39 -19.80 -2.96
CA SER A 249 -16.36 -18.89 -3.57
C SER A 249 -17.25 -18.31 -2.47
N LEU A 250 -17.23 -16.97 -2.34
CA LEU A 250 -18.03 -16.26 -1.35
C LEU A 250 -19.38 -15.85 -1.92
N VAL A 251 -19.37 -15.25 -3.11
CA VAL A 251 -20.54 -14.60 -3.71
C VAL A 251 -20.45 -14.72 -5.22
N ASN A 252 -21.63 -14.86 -5.88
CA ASN A 252 -21.81 -14.63 -7.30
C ASN A 252 -22.76 -13.44 -7.46
N GLN A 253 -22.24 -12.30 -7.95
CA GLN A 253 -22.93 -11.02 -8.04
C GLN A 253 -22.97 -10.53 -9.48
N GLY A 254 -24.11 -10.01 -9.92
CA GLY A 254 -24.22 -9.32 -11.22
C GLY A 254 -23.38 -8.05 -11.26
N GLY A 255 -22.82 -7.73 -12.43
CA GLY A 255 -22.01 -6.54 -12.67
C GLY A 255 -20.50 -6.81 -12.76
N VAL A 256 -19.76 -5.76 -13.09
CA VAL A 256 -18.29 -5.77 -13.29
C VAL A 256 -17.59 -5.09 -12.11
N PRO A 257 -16.60 -5.74 -11.47
CA PRO A 257 -15.91 -5.15 -10.33
C PRO A 257 -15.01 -4.00 -10.80
N GLN A 258 -15.24 -2.80 -10.27
CA GLN A 258 -14.46 -1.60 -10.54
C GLN A 258 -13.36 -1.39 -9.48
N TRP A 259 -13.68 -1.72 -8.23
CA TRP A 259 -12.74 -1.63 -7.11
C TRP A 259 -12.96 -2.80 -6.13
N LEU A 260 -11.89 -3.26 -5.51
CA LEU A 260 -11.90 -4.31 -4.48
C LEU A 260 -10.84 -3.99 -3.43
N GLY A 261 -11.21 -4.08 -2.16
CA GLY A 261 -10.27 -3.88 -1.08
C GLY A 261 -10.80 -4.36 0.28
N TRP A 262 -9.95 -4.33 1.27
CA TRP A 262 -10.29 -4.68 2.64
C TRP A 262 -10.41 -3.41 3.48
N THR A 263 -11.55 -3.23 4.13
CA THR A 263 -11.77 -2.13 5.09
C THR A 263 -11.41 -2.54 6.52
N SER A 264 -11.26 -3.84 6.77
CA SER A 264 -10.75 -4.43 8.02
C SER A 264 -10.22 -5.84 7.76
N ALA A 265 -9.67 -6.51 8.77
CA ALA A 265 -9.21 -7.90 8.66
C ALA A 265 -10.35 -8.91 8.35
N SER A 266 -11.60 -8.51 8.48
CA SER A 266 -12.78 -9.37 8.30
C SER A 266 -13.85 -8.80 7.37
N THR A 267 -13.63 -7.63 6.75
CA THR A 267 -14.61 -6.96 5.91
C THR A 267 -13.99 -6.60 4.56
N ILE A 268 -14.64 -7.02 3.49
CA ILE A 268 -14.27 -6.77 2.11
C ILE A 268 -15.27 -5.76 1.53
N LEU A 269 -14.78 -4.69 0.93
CA LEU A 269 -15.55 -3.78 0.10
C LEU A 269 -15.31 -4.13 -1.35
N ALA A 270 -16.39 -4.39 -2.08
CA ALA A 270 -16.39 -4.52 -3.53
C ALA A 270 -17.29 -3.42 -4.13
N VAL A 271 -16.74 -2.67 -5.07
CA VAL A 271 -17.50 -1.67 -5.84
C VAL A 271 -17.65 -2.20 -7.26
N TYR A 272 -18.89 -2.45 -7.65
CA TYR A 272 -19.27 -2.86 -8.99
C TYR A 272 -19.67 -1.65 -9.83
N ASP A 273 -19.94 -1.85 -11.07
CA ASP A 273 -20.46 -0.82 -11.98
C ASP A 273 -21.85 -0.29 -11.59
N THR A 274 -22.61 -1.03 -10.77
CA THR A 274 -23.99 -0.72 -10.39
C THR A 274 -24.19 -0.47 -8.90
N ARG A 275 -23.33 -0.95 -8.05
CA ARG A 275 -23.46 -0.88 -6.58
C ARG A 275 -22.15 -1.06 -5.84
N ALA A 276 -22.05 -0.54 -4.62
CA ALA A 276 -20.99 -0.85 -3.67
C ALA A 276 -21.53 -1.80 -2.59
N VAL A 277 -20.75 -2.80 -2.18
CA VAL A 277 -21.17 -3.83 -1.21
C VAL A 277 -20.07 -4.13 -0.22
N LEU A 278 -20.43 -4.19 1.06
CA LEU A 278 -19.59 -4.71 2.13
C LEU A 278 -19.94 -6.17 2.40
N TYR A 279 -18.94 -7.03 2.31
CA TYR A 279 -19.05 -8.43 2.66
C TYR A 279 -18.26 -8.74 3.94
N ASN A 280 -18.76 -9.63 4.77
CA ASN A 280 -17.94 -10.27 5.78
C ASN A 280 -17.03 -11.34 5.14
N ALA A 281 -16.04 -11.83 5.87
CA ALA A 281 -15.11 -12.85 5.37
C ALA A 281 -15.78 -14.23 5.09
N GLY A 282 -17.05 -14.41 5.43
CA GLY A 282 -17.87 -15.58 5.08
C GLY A 282 -18.76 -15.34 3.85
N GLY A 283 -18.64 -14.20 3.16
CA GLY A 283 -19.43 -13.86 1.98
C GLY A 283 -20.80 -13.25 2.27
N GLY A 284 -21.21 -13.12 3.53
CA GLY A 284 -22.48 -12.47 3.88
C GLY A 284 -22.43 -10.96 3.58
N GLU A 285 -23.41 -10.45 2.86
CA GLU A 285 -23.62 -9.02 2.63
C GLU A 285 -23.98 -8.34 3.97
N ARG A 286 -23.22 -7.30 4.33
CA ARG A 286 -23.45 -6.51 5.56
C ARG A 286 -24.18 -5.19 5.26
N ALA A 287 -23.81 -4.57 4.15
CA ALA A 287 -24.40 -3.33 3.69
C ALA A 287 -24.18 -3.20 2.19
N ALA A 288 -25.06 -2.46 1.53
CA ALA A 288 -24.92 -2.13 0.12
C ALA A 288 -25.43 -0.71 -0.15
N TYR A 289 -24.87 -0.10 -1.18
CA TYR A 289 -25.33 1.15 -1.76
C TYR A 289 -25.51 0.98 -3.26
N ASP A 290 -26.76 1.12 -3.73
CA ASP A 290 -27.13 1.01 -5.13
C ASP A 290 -26.99 2.36 -5.84
N PHE A 291 -26.44 2.37 -7.05
CA PHE A 291 -26.24 3.60 -7.82
C PHE A 291 -27.48 4.08 -8.55
N ALA A 292 -28.59 3.37 -8.41
CA ALA A 292 -29.90 3.72 -8.98
C ALA A 292 -29.86 3.99 -10.51
N GLY A 293 -29.04 3.23 -11.23
CA GLY A 293 -28.89 3.34 -12.69
C GLY A 293 -27.98 4.48 -13.16
N THR A 294 -27.29 5.17 -12.25
CA THR A 294 -26.22 6.12 -12.61
C THR A 294 -24.91 5.39 -12.93
N GLU A 295 -24.10 5.97 -13.79
CA GLU A 295 -22.80 5.41 -14.20
C GLU A 295 -21.72 5.78 -13.17
N LEU A 296 -20.94 4.80 -12.74
CA LEU A 296 -19.74 5.05 -11.90
C LEU A 296 -18.62 5.61 -12.78
N LYS A 297 -18.19 6.83 -12.50
CA LYS A 297 -17.04 7.48 -13.15
C LYS A 297 -15.74 7.24 -12.40
N ASP A 298 -15.77 7.40 -11.07
CA ASP A 298 -14.58 7.21 -10.23
C ASP A 298 -14.97 6.80 -8.81
N VAL A 299 -14.05 6.13 -8.13
CA VAL A 299 -14.20 5.69 -6.74
C VAL A 299 -12.91 5.87 -5.97
N SER A 300 -13.02 6.44 -4.79
CA SER A 300 -11.92 6.57 -3.85
C SER A 300 -12.31 6.03 -2.48
N VAL A 301 -11.42 5.25 -1.89
CA VAL A 301 -11.60 4.67 -0.55
C VAL A 301 -10.41 5.07 0.30
N ASP A 302 -10.66 5.68 1.45
CA ASP A 302 -9.61 6.07 2.38
C ASP A 302 -9.15 4.89 3.28
N ALA A 303 -8.09 5.12 4.05
CA ALA A 303 -7.52 4.11 4.94
C ALA A 303 -8.47 3.67 6.06
N ALA A 304 -9.51 4.45 6.38
CA ALA A 304 -10.53 4.12 7.37
C ALA A 304 -11.70 3.33 6.78
N GLY A 305 -11.73 3.16 5.44
CA GLY A 305 -12.79 2.48 4.71
C GLY A 305 -13.97 3.37 4.34
N ASN A 306 -13.86 4.70 4.48
CA ASN A 306 -14.86 5.61 3.96
C ASN A 306 -14.74 5.72 2.45
N VAL A 307 -15.86 5.87 1.76
CA VAL A 307 -15.96 5.83 0.31
C VAL A 307 -16.39 7.19 -0.22
N ALA A 308 -15.83 7.59 -1.34
CA ALA A 308 -16.36 8.64 -2.19
C ALA A 308 -16.56 8.10 -3.61
N LEU A 309 -17.73 8.35 -4.16
CA LEU A 309 -18.13 7.93 -5.50
C LEU A 309 -18.40 9.17 -6.35
N LEU A 310 -17.88 9.18 -7.56
CA LEU A 310 -18.27 10.11 -8.60
C LEU A 310 -19.18 9.36 -9.56
N LEU A 311 -20.45 9.72 -9.54
CA LEU A 311 -21.49 9.13 -10.39
C LEU A 311 -21.89 10.11 -11.49
N ALA A 312 -22.39 9.61 -12.61
CA ALA A 312 -22.89 10.44 -13.69
C ALA A 312 -24.28 9.97 -14.19
N SER A 313 -25.12 10.94 -14.49
CA SER A 313 -26.39 10.75 -15.20
C SER A 313 -26.44 11.75 -16.35
N GLY A 314 -26.09 11.29 -17.56
CA GLY A 314 -25.90 12.15 -18.71
C GLY A 314 -24.80 13.18 -18.50
N GLN A 315 -25.12 14.46 -18.50
CA GLN A 315 -24.16 15.56 -18.32
C GLN A 315 -23.99 15.98 -16.84
N VAL A 316 -24.76 15.37 -15.92
CA VAL A 316 -24.73 15.76 -14.51
C VAL A 316 -23.81 14.83 -13.73
N SER A 317 -22.79 15.40 -13.09
CA SER A 317 -21.97 14.70 -12.12
C SER A 317 -22.60 14.78 -10.74
N GLN A 318 -22.51 13.69 -9.98
CA GLN A 318 -22.98 13.58 -8.60
C GLN A 318 -21.87 13.01 -7.74
N ALA A 319 -21.55 13.69 -6.65
CA ALA A 319 -20.68 13.13 -5.61
C ALA A 319 -21.52 12.46 -4.53
N VAL A 320 -21.10 11.27 -4.14
CA VAL A 320 -21.69 10.54 -3.02
C VAL A 320 -20.56 10.18 -2.05
N THR A 321 -20.72 10.54 -0.78
CA THR A 321 -19.81 10.09 0.27
C THR A 321 -20.53 9.13 1.22
N LEU A 322 -19.84 8.04 1.53
CA LEU A 322 -20.33 6.98 2.41
C LEU A 322 -19.34 6.78 3.55
N ASP A 323 -19.86 6.49 4.73
CA ASP A 323 -19.00 6.04 5.83
C ASP A 323 -18.52 4.59 5.60
N LYS A 324 -17.67 4.09 6.49
CA LYS A 324 -17.14 2.72 6.46
C LYS A 324 -18.21 1.60 6.52
N ASN A 325 -19.45 1.93 6.83
CA ASN A 325 -20.59 1.01 6.86
C ASN A 325 -21.52 1.21 5.65
N LEU A 326 -21.13 2.03 4.68
CA LEU A 326 -21.89 2.46 3.51
C LEU A 326 -23.15 3.30 3.85
N ASN A 327 -23.21 3.94 5.00
CA ASN A 327 -24.23 4.94 5.26
C ASN A 327 -23.92 6.23 4.50
N VAL A 328 -24.90 6.78 3.81
CA VAL A 328 -24.77 8.03 3.05
C VAL A 328 -24.51 9.19 3.99
N GLN A 329 -23.41 9.91 3.78
CA GLN A 329 -23.07 11.15 4.47
C GLN A 329 -23.47 12.37 3.64
N PHE A 330 -23.28 12.26 2.31
CA PHE A 330 -23.62 13.29 1.32
C PHE A 330 -23.99 12.65 -0.01
N SER A 331 -24.91 13.27 -0.72
CA SER A 331 -25.30 12.88 -2.07
C SER A 331 -25.94 14.06 -2.77
N ALA A 332 -25.23 14.70 -3.69
CA ALA A 332 -25.75 15.81 -4.47
C ALA A 332 -25.01 15.98 -5.80
N ALA A 333 -25.65 16.73 -6.71
CA ALA A 333 -25.00 17.20 -7.93
C ALA A 333 -23.80 18.10 -7.59
N VAL A 334 -22.71 17.91 -8.34
CA VAL A 334 -21.47 18.67 -8.21
C VAL A 334 -21.04 19.20 -9.58
N PRO A 335 -20.13 20.18 -9.65
CA PRO A 335 -19.51 20.58 -10.91
C PRO A 335 -18.90 19.39 -11.65
N ALA A 336 -18.75 19.52 -12.97
CA ALA A 336 -18.12 18.47 -13.77
C ALA A 336 -16.70 18.20 -13.25
N ALA A 337 -16.44 16.94 -12.90
CA ALA A 337 -15.16 16.48 -12.40
C ALA A 337 -14.74 15.19 -13.09
N ASN A 338 -13.43 14.99 -13.21
CA ASN A 338 -12.83 13.81 -13.82
C ASN A 338 -12.51 12.73 -12.78
N SER A 339 -12.24 13.14 -11.54
CA SER A 339 -11.87 12.23 -10.46
C SER A 339 -12.33 12.75 -9.09
N ILE A 340 -12.48 11.83 -8.15
CA ILE A 340 -12.81 12.10 -6.76
C ILE A 340 -11.80 11.43 -5.83
N VAL A 341 -11.34 12.13 -4.79
CA VAL A 341 -10.39 11.60 -3.81
C VAL A 341 -10.93 11.75 -2.41
N ARG A 342 -11.04 10.65 -1.65
CA ARG A 342 -11.45 10.65 -0.25
C ARG A 342 -10.22 10.69 0.68
N ALA A 343 -10.25 11.57 1.68
CA ALA A 343 -9.22 11.65 2.70
C ALA A 343 -9.82 12.01 4.06
N GLY A 344 -10.11 11.01 4.87
CA GLY A 344 -10.74 11.18 6.19
C GLY A 344 -12.10 11.85 6.10
N ASN A 345 -12.25 13.02 6.73
CA ASN A 345 -13.50 13.81 6.71
C ASN A 345 -13.62 14.76 5.50
N LEU A 346 -12.68 14.67 4.54
CA LEU A 346 -12.70 15.51 3.35
C LEU A 346 -12.83 14.66 2.09
N PHE A 347 -13.36 15.27 1.02
CA PHE A 347 -13.20 14.76 -0.33
C PHE A 347 -12.83 15.90 -1.29
N TYR A 348 -12.15 15.53 -2.34
CA TYR A 348 -11.66 16.45 -3.35
C TYR A 348 -12.21 16.05 -4.71
N LEU A 349 -12.62 17.05 -5.48
CA LEU A 349 -12.99 16.88 -6.87
C LEU A 349 -11.88 17.48 -7.75
N LEU A 350 -11.44 16.73 -8.73
CA LEU A 350 -10.49 17.15 -9.74
C LEU A 350 -11.28 17.44 -11.03
N ALA A 351 -11.41 18.72 -11.34
CA ALA A 351 -11.99 19.22 -12.59
C ALA A 351 -10.89 19.52 -13.61
N ASP A 352 -11.23 19.93 -14.84
CA ASP A 352 -10.28 20.17 -15.92
C ASP A 352 -9.19 21.19 -15.55
N ASN A 353 -9.54 22.21 -14.78
CA ASN A 353 -8.64 23.29 -14.39
C ASN A 353 -8.81 23.74 -12.93
N ALA A 354 -9.36 22.89 -12.07
CA ALA A 354 -9.58 23.22 -10.67
C ALA A 354 -9.49 21.98 -9.78
N VAL A 355 -9.13 22.22 -8.52
CA VAL A 355 -9.33 21.29 -7.41
C VAL A 355 -10.26 21.95 -6.42
N GLU A 356 -11.32 21.25 -6.07
CA GLU A 356 -12.31 21.67 -5.08
C GLU A 356 -12.27 20.74 -3.88
N CYS A 357 -12.31 21.29 -2.68
CA CYS A 357 -12.33 20.54 -1.43
C CYS A 357 -13.66 20.74 -0.71
N PHE A 358 -14.22 19.63 -0.28
CA PHE A 358 -15.46 19.57 0.48
C PHE A 358 -15.25 18.74 1.76
N ASP A 359 -16.00 19.04 2.80
CA ASP A 359 -16.13 18.11 3.90
C ASP A 359 -17.07 16.93 3.55
N ALA A 360 -17.10 15.92 4.41
CA ALA A 360 -17.89 14.72 4.17
C ALA A 360 -19.40 14.98 4.06
N SER A 361 -19.89 16.12 4.56
CA SER A 361 -21.29 16.57 4.47
C SER A 361 -21.58 17.39 3.21
N GLY A 362 -20.56 17.63 2.36
CA GLY A 362 -20.70 18.36 1.11
C GLY A 362 -20.56 19.86 1.21
N THR A 363 -20.12 20.38 2.36
CA THR A 363 -19.82 21.81 2.49
C THR A 363 -18.46 22.11 1.85
N GLN A 364 -18.45 23.00 0.87
CA GLN A 364 -17.21 23.40 0.21
C GLN A 364 -16.30 24.17 1.18
N GLN A 365 -15.08 23.69 1.31
CA GLN A 365 -14.06 24.26 2.20
C GLN A 365 -13.18 25.27 1.44
N TRP A 366 -12.79 24.92 0.23
CA TRP A 366 -12.04 25.81 -0.67
C TRP A 366 -12.09 25.29 -2.11
N SER A 367 -11.70 26.16 -3.04
CA SER A 367 -11.49 25.85 -4.45
C SER A 367 -10.23 26.56 -4.93
N GLN A 368 -9.45 25.89 -5.76
CA GLN A 368 -8.24 26.44 -6.37
C GLN A 368 -8.26 26.21 -7.87
N ASN A 369 -8.19 27.29 -8.64
CA ASN A 369 -7.98 27.22 -10.08
C ASN A 369 -6.52 26.87 -10.39
N LEU A 370 -6.31 26.14 -11.47
CA LEU A 370 -5.03 25.62 -11.92
C LEU A 370 -4.78 26.05 -13.36
N ASP A 371 -3.51 26.28 -13.68
CA ASP A 371 -3.08 26.60 -15.05
C ASP A 371 -3.00 25.35 -15.94
N THR A 372 -2.89 24.16 -15.31
CA THR A 372 -2.78 22.85 -15.99
C THR A 372 -3.78 21.86 -15.37
N SER A 373 -4.29 20.96 -16.21
CA SER A 373 -5.25 19.95 -15.78
C SER A 373 -4.64 19.03 -14.71
N PRO A 374 -5.33 18.82 -13.56
CA PRO A 374 -4.89 17.89 -12.55
C PRO A 374 -5.08 16.45 -13.03
N GLN A 375 -4.03 15.63 -12.89
CA GLN A 375 -4.05 14.21 -13.28
C GLN A 375 -4.35 13.30 -12.09
N ALA A 376 -3.82 13.66 -10.92
CA ALA A 376 -4.06 12.91 -9.68
C ALA A 376 -3.86 13.79 -8.45
N LEU A 377 -4.38 13.33 -7.32
CA LEU A 377 -4.20 13.94 -6.01
C LEU A 377 -3.85 12.88 -4.98
N LEU A 378 -2.74 13.06 -4.29
CA LEU A 378 -2.37 12.24 -3.15
C LEU A 378 -2.67 13.03 -1.86
N ALA A 379 -3.77 12.67 -1.21
CA ALA A 379 -4.22 13.30 0.00
C ALA A 379 -4.00 12.38 1.21
N ASN A 380 -3.46 12.94 2.28
CA ASN A 380 -3.43 12.32 3.60
C ASN A 380 -3.61 13.41 4.68
N SER A 381 -3.60 13.00 5.95
CA SER A 381 -3.80 13.92 7.08
C SER A 381 -2.79 15.07 7.20
N LYS A 382 -1.67 15.06 6.46
CA LYS A 382 -0.58 16.04 6.59
C LYS A 382 -0.18 16.70 5.28
N ASP A 383 -0.36 16.01 4.16
CA ASP A 383 0.15 16.43 2.86
C ASP A 383 -0.93 16.26 1.80
N LEU A 384 -1.04 17.28 0.97
CA LEU A 384 -1.88 17.31 -0.21
C LEU A 384 -0.97 17.58 -1.40
N LEU A 385 -0.67 16.53 -2.17
CA LEU A 385 0.20 16.60 -3.34
C LEU A 385 -0.64 16.49 -4.61
N LEU A 386 -0.56 17.50 -5.45
CA LEU A 386 -1.23 17.57 -6.75
C LEU A 386 -0.25 17.23 -7.86
N PHE A 387 -0.68 16.37 -8.75
CA PHE A 387 0.03 15.93 -9.94
C PHE A 387 -0.63 16.59 -11.15
N SER A 388 0.14 17.39 -11.90
CA SER A 388 -0.34 18.06 -13.11
C SER A 388 0.79 18.19 -14.13
N GLY A 389 0.57 17.66 -15.33
CA GLY A 389 1.64 17.52 -16.31
C GLY A 389 2.83 16.75 -15.73
N ASN A 390 4.04 17.26 -15.89
CA ASN A 390 5.27 16.67 -15.35
C ASN A 390 5.67 17.24 -13.97
N THR A 391 4.75 17.88 -13.26
CA THR A 391 5.04 18.59 -12.01
C THR A 391 4.18 18.06 -10.87
N VAL A 392 4.80 17.85 -9.72
CA VAL A 392 4.11 17.64 -8.44
C VAL A 392 4.28 18.89 -7.59
N GLN A 393 3.19 19.37 -7.03
CA GLN A 393 3.17 20.50 -6.11
C GLN A 393 2.39 20.18 -4.85
N LYS A 394 2.76 20.84 -3.76
CA LYS A 394 2.03 20.73 -2.49
C LYS A 394 0.96 21.83 -2.45
N LEU A 395 -0.29 21.41 -2.27
CA LEU A 395 -1.37 22.33 -1.98
C LEU A 395 -1.44 22.64 -0.47
N ALA A 396 -1.92 23.82 -0.13
CA ALA A 396 -2.23 24.12 1.27
C ALA A 396 -3.42 23.23 1.71
N ALA A 397 -3.23 22.44 2.76
CA ALA A 397 -4.36 21.78 3.39
C ALA A 397 -5.28 22.85 4.02
N PRO A 398 -6.61 22.65 4.03
CA PRO A 398 -7.50 23.53 4.79
C PRO A 398 -7.05 23.56 6.25
N ALA A 399 -7.10 24.74 6.85
CA ALA A 399 -6.88 24.88 8.29
C ALA A 399 -7.99 24.08 9.02
N GLU A 400 -7.60 23.20 9.94
CA GLU A 400 -8.54 22.47 10.82
C GLU A 400 -9.29 23.42 11.73
#